data_92f8cdcad52c67cfd2f638fdd031d880
#
_entry.id   92f8cdcad52c67cfd2f638fdd031d880
#
_cell.length_a   1.000
_cell.length_b   1.000
_cell.length_c   1.000
_cell.angle_alpha   90.00
_cell.angle_beta   90.00
_cell.angle_gamma   90.00
#
_symmetry.space_group_name_H-M   'P 1'
#
loop_
_entity.id
_entity.type
_entity.pdbx_description
1 polymer ?
#
loop_
_entity_poly.entity_id
_entity_poly.type
_entity_poly.pdbx_seq_one_letter_code
_entity_poly.pdbx_strand_id
1 'polypeptide(L)'
;PIMDGSRLCGGIFSSKSGVEKINAAVTIDCTGDGDVAARAGVPFENGNEGLHITQPATMFFRIGNVNAEKLYHEIEAHKNDFYRKDGVNYRSLHWRVAEARAKGDWTLDRVSIGIFQGVKPDEWNINTSRIMGIDSTDSRSLTEGEIEGRRQVDEIFRFLKKYVPGCEDARLLCSGSTLGIRESRHIHGEKTLTLEDIIEGRTPHDSVLVCSNSADIHGRFGPKSNEYVVIQNGDWYGIPYGCLVPQRIDGLLLAGRCFSATSDAAGAVRV
;
A
#
# COMPACT_ATOMS: atom_id res chain seq x y z
N PRO A 1 7.46 24.05 7.12
CA PRO A 1 8.13 24.76 6.02
C PRO A 1 8.60 26.14 6.45
N ILE A 2 9.67 26.63 5.79
CA ILE A 2 10.11 28.03 5.86
C ILE A 2 9.82 28.62 4.49
N MET A 3 8.95 29.62 4.46
CA MET A 3 8.45 30.21 3.22
C MET A 3 9.00 31.64 3.01
N ASP A 4 9.27 31.98 1.75
CA ASP A 4 9.47 33.35 1.27
C ASP A 4 8.49 33.56 0.11
N GLY A 5 7.38 34.22 0.39
CA GLY A 5 6.26 34.27 -0.54
C GLY A 5 5.77 32.86 -0.93
N SER A 6 5.79 32.56 -2.22
CA SER A 6 5.44 31.22 -2.76
C SER A 6 6.63 30.25 -2.76
N ARG A 7 7.82 30.67 -2.32
CA ARG A 7 9.00 29.81 -2.37
C ARG A 7 9.26 29.10 -1.05
N LEU A 8 9.43 27.80 -1.10
CA LEU A 8 9.90 27.00 0.03
C LEU A 8 11.44 27.13 0.11
N CYS A 9 11.93 27.64 1.24
CA CYS A 9 13.36 27.93 1.50
C CYS A 9 13.98 26.96 2.53
N GLY A 10 13.25 25.94 2.96
CA GLY A 10 13.71 24.96 3.94
C GLY A 10 12.64 24.55 4.96
N GLY A 11 13.09 24.02 6.09
CA GLY A 11 12.21 23.50 7.13
C GLY A 11 12.75 23.71 8.55
N ILE A 12 11.82 23.63 9.51
CA ILE A 12 12.11 23.56 10.94
C ILE A 12 11.83 22.12 11.39
N PHE A 13 12.81 21.50 12.03
CA PHE A 13 12.76 20.10 12.43
C PHE A 13 12.99 19.97 13.94
N SER A 14 12.26 19.07 14.58
CA SER A 14 12.52 18.67 15.96
C SER A 14 13.29 17.35 15.96
N SER A 15 14.41 17.33 16.66
CA SER A 15 15.28 16.17 16.79
C SER A 15 15.69 15.96 18.25
N LYS A 16 16.53 14.94 18.51
CA LYS A 16 17.15 14.76 19.84
C LYS A 16 18.09 15.92 20.24
N SER A 17 18.60 16.66 19.25
CA SER A 17 19.44 17.83 19.46
C SER A 17 18.66 19.13 19.69
N GLY A 18 17.32 19.05 19.66
CA GLY A 18 16.42 20.19 19.81
C GLY A 18 15.72 20.55 18.52
N VAL A 19 15.36 21.83 18.38
CA VAL A 19 14.70 22.38 17.19
C VAL A 19 15.75 23.03 16.30
N GLU A 20 15.82 22.57 15.06
CA GLU A 20 16.81 23.01 14.08
C GLU A 20 16.14 23.60 12.84
N LYS A 21 16.73 24.67 12.30
CA LYS A 21 16.34 25.28 11.03
C LYS A 21 17.34 24.84 9.95
N ILE A 22 16.82 24.24 8.88
CA ILE A 22 17.61 23.86 7.71
C ILE A 22 17.13 24.71 6.52
N ASN A 23 18.03 25.49 5.94
CA ASN A 23 17.76 26.23 4.70
C ASN A 23 18.18 25.39 3.50
N ALA A 24 17.36 25.41 2.45
CA ALA A 24 17.60 24.65 1.24
C ALA A 24 17.14 25.45 0.01
N ALA A 25 17.90 25.36 -1.08
CA ALA A 25 17.51 25.93 -2.36
C ALA A 25 16.36 25.14 -3.01
N VAL A 26 16.35 23.81 -2.81
CA VAL A 26 15.30 22.88 -3.23
C VAL A 26 15.06 21.88 -2.11
N THR A 27 13.80 21.60 -1.83
CA THR A 27 13.35 20.58 -0.89
C THR A 27 12.63 19.49 -1.66
N ILE A 28 12.85 18.22 -1.32
CA ILE A 28 12.10 17.08 -1.88
C ILE A 28 11.27 16.51 -0.74
N ASP A 29 9.93 16.55 -0.89
CA ASP A 29 9.00 15.94 0.07
C ASP A 29 8.91 14.44 -0.17
N CYS A 30 9.55 13.67 0.70
CA CYS A 30 9.55 12.20 0.73
C CYS A 30 8.80 11.67 1.95
N THR A 31 7.93 12.46 2.58
CA THR A 31 7.22 12.05 3.81
C THR A 31 6.19 10.94 3.57
N GLY A 32 5.89 10.64 2.33
CA GLY A 32 4.90 9.66 1.92
C GLY A 32 3.48 10.21 1.96
N ASP A 33 3.16 11.07 2.92
CA ASP A 33 1.85 11.70 3.07
C ASP A 33 1.81 13.15 2.55
N GLY A 34 2.93 13.65 1.97
CA GLY A 34 3.02 15.01 1.44
C GLY A 34 2.96 16.07 2.55
N ASP A 35 3.54 15.78 3.72
CA ASP A 35 3.42 16.64 4.90
C ASP A 35 4.06 18.01 4.71
N VAL A 36 5.18 18.08 3.99
CA VAL A 36 5.83 19.37 3.70
C VAL A 36 5.01 20.18 2.73
N ALA A 37 4.55 19.54 1.65
CA ALA A 37 3.72 20.18 0.62
C ALA A 37 2.40 20.70 1.18
N ALA A 38 1.68 19.88 1.95
CA ALA A 38 0.42 20.26 2.58
C ALA A 38 0.60 21.45 3.53
N ARG A 39 1.65 21.43 4.37
CA ARG A 39 1.96 22.53 5.29
C ARG A 39 2.51 23.77 4.59
N ALA A 40 3.03 23.65 3.38
CA ALA A 40 3.42 24.78 2.53
C ALA A 40 2.22 25.40 1.81
N GLY A 41 1.03 24.79 1.85
CA GLY A 41 -0.19 25.29 1.25
C GLY A 41 -0.44 24.78 -0.17
N VAL A 42 0.23 23.70 -0.61
CA VAL A 42 -0.09 23.04 -1.87
C VAL A 42 -1.46 22.37 -1.75
N PRO A 43 -2.39 22.56 -2.72
CA PRO A 43 -3.66 21.85 -2.70
C PRO A 43 -3.46 20.34 -2.88
N PHE A 44 -4.36 19.55 -2.30
CA PHE A 44 -4.33 18.07 -2.37
C PHE A 44 -5.73 17.47 -2.22
N GLU A 45 -5.88 16.23 -2.69
CA GLU A 45 -7.00 15.36 -2.36
C GLU A 45 -6.54 14.30 -1.36
N ASN A 46 -7.43 13.83 -0.47
CA ASN A 46 -7.13 12.74 0.45
C ASN A 46 -7.93 11.49 0.05
N GLY A 47 -7.23 10.41 -0.30
CA GLY A 47 -7.88 9.20 -0.80
C GLY A 47 -8.49 9.38 -2.19
N ASN A 48 -9.59 8.65 -2.47
CA ASN A 48 -10.25 8.72 -3.78
C ASN A 48 -11.12 9.98 -3.95
N GLU A 49 -11.21 10.41 -5.20
CA GLU A 49 -11.97 11.60 -5.55
C GLU A 49 -13.44 11.46 -5.12
N GLY A 50 -13.94 12.47 -4.45
CA GLY A 50 -15.34 12.62 -4.03
C GLY A 50 -15.73 11.90 -2.74
N LEU A 51 -15.09 10.78 -2.37
CA LEU A 51 -15.40 10.06 -1.13
C LEU A 51 -14.35 10.26 -0.04
N HIS A 52 -13.14 10.66 -0.40
CA HIS A 52 -12.01 10.88 0.51
C HIS A 52 -11.67 9.64 1.37
N ILE A 53 -11.85 8.44 0.79
CA ILE A 53 -11.57 7.17 1.45
C ILE A 53 -10.27 6.58 0.87
N THR A 54 -9.33 6.28 1.75
CA THR A 54 -8.05 5.69 1.38
C THR A 54 -8.15 4.16 1.18
N GLN A 55 -7.23 3.60 0.42
CA GLN A 55 -7.09 2.16 0.29
C GLN A 55 -6.68 1.54 1.63
N PRO A 56 -7.10 0.29 1.92
CA PRO A 56 -6.79 -0.37 3.19
C PRO A 56 -5.29 -0.44 3.47
N ALA A 57 -4.90 -0.18 4.71
CA ALA A 57 -3.55 -0.42 5.17
C ALA A 57 -3.30 -1.91 5.45
N THR A 58 -2.03 -2.31 5.57
CA THR A 58 -1.64 -3.70 5.85
C THR A 58 -0.55 -3.76 6.92
N MET A 59 -0.68 -4.68 7.86
CA MET A 59 0.41 -5.12 8.71
C MET A 59 1.01 -6.40 8.11
N PHE A 60 2.14 -6.27 7.45
CA PHE A 60 2.88 -7.39 6.89
C PHE A 60 3.61 -8.15 8.00
N PHE A 61 3.74 -9.48 7.89
CA PHE A 61 4.51 -10.23 8.87
C PHE A 61 5.21 -11.45 8.23
N ARG A 62 6.19 -11.99 8.95
CA ARG A 62 6.97 -13.15 8.53
C ARG A 62 6.85 -14.26 9.55
N ILE A 63 6.73 -15.48 9.02
CA ILE A 63 6.77 -16.73 9.79
C ILE A 63 7.96 -17.57 9.37
N GLY A 64 8.45 -18.40 10.25
CA GLY A 64 9.50 -19.39 9.99
C GLY A 64 9.11 -20.76 10.53
N ASN A 65 9.98 -21.72 10.33
CA ASN A 65 9.76 -23.13 10.68
C ASN A 65 8.53 -23.72 9.96
N VAL A 66 8.33 -23.33 8.71
CA VAL A 66 7.28 -23.85 7.84
C VAL A 66 7.79 -25.06 7.07
N ASN A 67 7.03 -26.14 7.05
CA ASN A 67 7.29 -27.25 6.14
C ASN A 67 6.80 -26.88 4.74
N ALA A 68 7.74 -26.38 3.90
CA ALA A 68 7.42 -25.88 2.56
C ALA A 68 6.81 -26.96 1.65
N GLU A 69 7.27 -28.22 1.75
CA GLU A 69 6.76 -29.33 0.93
C GLU A 69 5.28 -29.58 1.20
N LYS A 70 4.89 -29.70 2.48
CA LYS A 70 3.48 -29.87 2.86
C LYS A 70 2.63 -28.68 2.41
N LEU A 71 3.13 -27.44 2.59
CA LEU A 71 2.41 -26.24 2.21
C LEU A 71 2.23 -26.15 0.69
N TYR A 72 3.28 -26.44 -0.08
CA TYR A 72 3.17 -26.48 -1.54
C TYR A 72 2.20 -27.54 -2.03
N HIS A 73 2.25 -28.74 -1.45
CA HIS A 73 1.32 -29.82 -1.77
C HIS A 73 -0.14 -29.39 -1.53
N GLU A 74 -0.41 -28.75 -0.41
CA GLU A 74 -1.74 -28.22 -0.07
C GLU A 74 -2.23 -27.17 -1.09
N ILE A 75 -1.37 -26.21 -1.46
CA ILE A 75 -1.74 -25.16 -2.41
C ILE A 75 -1.93 -25.72 -3.82
N GLU A 76 -1.04 -26.62 -4.26
CA GLU A 76 -1.07 -27.21 -5.59
C GLU A 76 -2.28 -28.13 -5.81
N ALA A 77 -2.67 -28.87 -4.77
CA ALA A 77 -3.88 -29.69 -4.81
C ALA A 77 -5.16 -28.92 -5.10
N HIS A 78 -5.16 -27.62 -4.80
CA HIS A 78 -6.32 -26.73 -4.90
C HIS A 78 -6.14 -25.57 -5.91
N LYS A 79 -5.09 -25.58 -6.74
CA LYS A 79 -4.82 -24.47 -7.68
C LYS A 79 -5.93 -24.24 -8.69
N ASN A 80 -6.69 -25.28 -9.03
CA ASN A 80 -7.81 -25.20 -9.95
C ASN A 80 -9.14 -24.75 -9.30
N ASP A 81 -9.15 -24.62 -7.96
CA ASP A 81 -10.33 -24.20 -7.19
C ASP A 81 -10.44 -22.68 -7.07
N PHE A 82 -9.53 -21.92 -7.70
CA PHE A 82 -9.55 -20.47 -7.67
C PHE A 82 -10.68 -19.93 -8.56
N TYR A 83 -11.48 -19.03 -8.01
CA TYR A 83 -12.60 -18.41 -8.73
C TYR A 83 -12.84 -16.97 -8.29
N ARG A 84 -13.65 -16.24 -9.07
CA ARG A 84 -14.14 -14.91 -8.70
C ARG A 84 -15.66 -14.94 -8.60
N LYS A 85 -16.21 -14.37 -7.52
CA LYS A 85 -17.64 -14.24 -7.29
C LYS A 85 -17.94 -12.90 -6.63
N ASP A 86 -18.92 -12.17 -7.15
CA ASP A 86 -19.41 -10.88 -6.61
C ASP A 86 -18.29 -9.84 -6.37
N GLY A 87 -17.27 -9.81 -7.25
CA GLY A 87 -16.12 -8.94 -7.13
C GLY A 87 -15.06 -9.41 -6.14
N VAL A 88 -15.23 -10.59 -5.53
CA VAL A 88 -14.28 -11.18 -4.56
C VAL A 88 -13.48 -12.28 -5.22
N ASN A 89 -12.14 -12.24 -5.07
CA ASN A 89 -11.23 -13.26 -5.56
C ASN A 89 -10.99 -14.33 -4.48
N TYR A 90 -11.40 -15.55 -4.76
CA TYR A 90 -11.14 -16.74 -3.95
C TYR A 90 -9.89 -17.42 -4.50
N ARG A 91 -8.76 -17.18 -3.83
CA ARG A 91 -7.42 -17.65 -4.24
C ARG A 91 -6.81 -18.54 -3.15
N SER A 92 -5.51 -18.46 -2.97
CA SER A 92 -4.75 -19.30 -2.05
C SER A 92 -5.40 -19.47 -0.68
N LEU A 93 -5.55 -20.72 -0.26
CA LEU A 93 -6.08 -21.14 1.05
C LEU A 93 -7.51 -20.66 1.36
N HIS A 94 -8.30 -20.24 0.36
CA HIS A 94 -9.67 -19.79 0.59
C HIS A 94 -10.56 -20.89 1.20
N TRP A 95 -10.32 -22.15 0.87
CA TRP A 95 -11.02 -23.30 1.45
C TRP A 95 -10.74 -23.45 2.94
N ARG A 96 -9.50 -23.21 3.38
CA ARG A 96 -9.13 -23.22 4.81
C ARG A 96 -9.72 -22.02 5.56
N VAL A 97 -9.76 -20.86 4.91
CA VAL A 97 -10.45 -19.68 5.46
C VAL A 97 -11.94 -19.96 5.63
N ALA A 98 -12.58 -20.58 4.64
CA ALA A 98 -14.00 -20.97 4.73
C ALA A 98 -14.24 -21.96 5.89
N GLU A 99 -13.36 -22.96 6.07
CA GLU A 99 -13.42 -23.90 7.18
C GLU A 99 -13.29 -23.20 8.54
N ALA A 100 -12.28 -22.34 8.69
CA ALA A 100 -12.04 -21.60 9.92
C ALA A 100 -13.19 -20.65 10.27
N ARG A 101 -13.75 -19.99 9.27
CA ARG A 101 -14.91 -19.10 9.43
C ARG A 101 -16.15 -19.87 9.89
N ALA A 102 -16.41 -21.04 9.32
CA ALA A 102 -17.52 -21.90 9.75
C ALA A 102 -17.42 -22.38 11.20
N LYS A 103 -16.18 -22.45 11.73
CA LYS A 103 -15.89 -22.81 13.13
C LYS A 103 -15.77 -21.61 14.08
N GLY A 104 -15.91 -20.37 13.56
CA GLY A 104 -15.78 -19.15 14.36
C GLY A 104 -14.35 -18.71 14.67
N ASP A 105 -13.33 -19.32 14.06
CA ASP A 105 -11.92 -19.03 14.27
C ASP A 105 -11.35 -17.98 13.29
N TRP A 106 -12.18 -17.48 12.35
CA TRP A 106 -11.82 -16.44 11.39
C TRP A 106 -12.88 -15.35 11.35
N THR A 107 -12.51 -14.15 11.81
CA THR A 107 -13.42 -13.00 11.88
C THR A 107 -13.12 -11.94 10.82
N LEU A 108 -11.94 -12.02 10.19
CA LEU A 108 -11.50 -11.02 9.23
C LEU A 108 -12.30 -11.06 7.94
N ASP A 109 -12.46 -9.88 7.34
CA ASP A 109 -13.18 -9.70 6.07
C ASP A 109 -12.32 -10.09 4.84
N ARG A 110 -11.46 -11.09 5.02
CA ARG A 110 -10.60 -11.69 3.98
C ARG A 110 -11.01 -13.11 3.71
N VAL A 111 -11.03 -13.47 2.44
CA VAL A 111 -11.41 -14.83 1.99
C VAL A 111 -10.22 -15.67 1.52
N SER A 112 -9.07 -15.05 1.34
CA SER A 112 -7.86 -15.71 0.84
C SER A 112 -6.63 -15.19 1.58
N ILE A 113 -5.57 -15.99 1.58
CA ILE A 113 -4.30 -15.67 2.23
C ILE A 113 -3.27 -15.27 1.18
N GLY A 114 -2.70 -14.08 1.33
CA GLY A 114 -1.48 -13.69 0.63
C GLY A 114 -0.28 -14.26 1.35
N ILE A 115 0.32 -15.32 0.80
CA ILE A 115 1.46 -16.03 1.38
C ILE A 115 2.53 -16.23 0.31
N PHE A 116 3.76 -15.84 0.62
CA PHE A 116 4.88 -15.82 -0.31
C PHE A 116 6.13 -16.38 0.35
N GLN A 117 6.82 -17.30 -0.32
CA GLN A 117 8.09 -17.83 0.19
C GLN A 117 9.13 -16.72 0.33
N GLY A 118 9.87 -16.75 1.43
CA GLY A 118 10.99 -15.86 1.68
C GLY A 118 12.28 -16.36 1.00
N VAL A 119 13.40 -15.76 1.40
CA VAL A 119 14.73 -16.17 0.89
C VAL A 119 15.11 -17.56 1.40
N LYS A 120 14.79 -17.87 2.67
CA LYS A 120 14.99 -19.22 3.23
C LYS A 120 13.77 -20.09 2.95
N PRO A 121 13.97 -21.38 2.64
CA PRO A 121 12.87 -22.29 2.29
C PRO A 121 11.77 -22.40 3.34
N ASP A 122 12.13 -22.30 4.61
CA ASP A 122 11.23 -22.40 5.76
C ASP A 122 10.65 -21.07 6.23
N GLU A 123 11.06 -19.94 5.62
CA GLU A 123 10.56 -18.60 5.94
C GLU A 123 9.52 -18.14 4.90
N TRP A 124 8.39 -17.61 5.37
CA TRP A 124 7.30 -17.15 4.52
C TRP A 124 6.79 -15.79 4.96
N ASN A 125 6.45 -14.97 3.97
CA ASN A 125 5.90 -13.64 4.15
C ASN A 125 4.38 -13.68 4.00
N ILE A 126 3.67 -13.00 4.89
CA ILE A 126 2.20 -12.97 4.92
C ILE A 126 1.72 -11.55 4.67
N ASN A 127 0.98 -11.38 3.58
CA ASN A 127 0.34 -10.12 3.17
C ASN A 127 -1.19 -10.31 3.11
N THR A 128 -1.82 -10.39 4.26
CA THR A 128 -3.23 -10.77 4.36
C THR A 128 -4.08 -9.77 5.13
N SER A 129 -3.53 -9.15 6.18
CA SER A 129 -4.27 -8.19 7.01
C SER A 129 -4.84 -7.04 6.16
N ARG A 130 -5.96 -6.48 6.61
CA ARG A 130 -6.67 -5.42 5.91
C ARG A 130 -7.28 -4.47 6.91
N ILE A 131 -6.64 -3.34 7.12
CA ILE A 131 -7.03 -2.34 8.08
C ILE A 131 -7.70 -1.19 7.33
N MET A 132 -9.00 -1.01 7.56
CA MET A 132 -9.83 -0.04 6.86
C MET A 132 -9.89 1.29 7.61
N GLY A 133 -10.16 2.39 6.88
CA GLY A 133 -10.51 3.67 7.48
C GLY A 133 -9.36 4.38 8.21
N ILE A 134 -8.11 4.09 7.83
CA ILE A 134 -6.94 4.72 8.45
C ILE A 134 -6.61 6.03 7.73
N ASP A 135 -6.58 7.11 8.48
CA ASP A 135 -6.00 8.38 8.06
C ASP A 135 -4.54 8.43 8.53
N SER A 136 -3.61 8.27 7.60
CA SER A 136 -2.17 8.30 7.91
C SER A 136 -1.65 9.69 8.25
N THR A 137 -2.46 10.71 8.08
CA THR A 137 -2.13 12.10 8.45
C THR A 137 -2.51 12.45 9.88
N ASP A 138 -3.22 11.54 10.56
CA ASP A 138 -3.56 11.63 11.98
C ASP A 138 -2.82 10.55 12.81
N SER A 139 -2.04 10.99 13.79
CA SER A 139 -1.24 10.10 14.66
C SER A 139 -2.09 9.16 15.51
N ARG A 140 -3.31 9.53 15.88
CA ARG A 140 -4.25 8.67 16.62
C ARG A 140 -4.78 7.57 15.74
N SER A 141 -5.21 7.92 14.53
CA SER A 141 -5.66 6.95 13.53
C SER A 141 -4.54 5.95 13.18
N LEU A 142 -3.29 6.42 13.02
CA LEU A 142 -2.14 5.53 12.86
C LEU A 142 -1.95 4.58 14.04
N THR A 143 -2.08 5.07 15.28
CA THR A 143 -1.96 4.24 16.49
C THR A 143 -3.04 3.17 16.56
N GLU A 144 -4.29 3.52 16.25
CA GLU A 144 -5.40 2.56 16.15
C GLU A 144 -5.16 1.52 15.08
N GLY A 145 -4.65 1.95 13.91
CA GLY A 145 -4.25 1.08 12.82
C GLY A 145 -3.14 0.09 13.20
N GLU A 146 -2.14 0.53 13.96
CA GLU A 146 -1.06 -0.30 14.47
C GLU A 146 -1.57 -1.38 15.44
N ILE A 147 -2.48 -1.02 16.32
CA ILE A 147 -3.11 -1.95 17.27
C ILE A 147 -3.95 -2.99 16.52
N GLU A 148 -4.83 -2.53 15.64
CA GLU A 148 -5.67 -3.43 14.84
C GLU A 148 -4.85 -4.31 13.91
N GLY A 149 -3.79 -3.77 13.30
CA GLY A 149 -2.88 -4.53 12.46
C GLY A 149 -2.25 -5.72 13.19
N ARG A 150 -1.76 -5.51 14.42
CA ARG A 150 -1.18 -6.58 15.26
C ARG A 150 -2.22 -7.58 15.73
N ARG A 151 -3.43 -7.13 16.05
CA ARG A 151 -4.55 -8.02 16.36
C ARG A 151 -4.87 -8.95 15.18
N GLN A 152 -4.89 -8.42 13.95
CA GLN A 152 -5.09 -9.22 12.74
C GLN A 152 -3.93 -10.17 12.49
N VAL A 153 -2.68 -9.76 12.73
CA VAL A 153 -1.51 -10.67 12.65
C VAL A 153 -1.66 -11.87 13.57
N ASP A 154 -2.06 -11.65 14.82
CA ASP A 154 -2.28 -12.75 15.78
C ASP A 154 -3.39 -13.71 15.32
N GLU A 155 -4.53 -13.20 14.83
CA GLU A 155 -5.62 -14.02 14.32
C GLU A 155 -5.17 -14.84 13.09
N ILE A 156 -4.51 -14.20 12.12
CA ILE A 156 -3.99 -14.88 10.91
C ILE A 156 -2.95 -15.92 11.28
N PHE A 157 -2.05 -15.62 12.21
CA PHE A 157 -1.02 -16.56 12.65
C PHE A 157 -1.60 -17.79 13.34
N ARG A 158 -2.60 -17.61 14.24
CA ARG A 158 -3.34 -18.73 14.85
C ARG A 158 -4.06 -19.58 13.82
N PHE A 159 -4.68 -18.93 12.83
CA PHE A 159 -5.31 -19.60 11.71
C PHE A 159 -4.30 -20.48 10.93
N LEU A 160 -3.13 -19.91 10.56
CA LEU A 160 -2.10 -20.65 9.81
C LEU A 160 -1.68 -21.91 10.57
N LYS A 161 -1.41 -21.81 11.87
CA LYS A 161 -1.01 -22.94 12.69
C LYS A 161 -2.09 -24.02 12.82
N LYS A 162 -3.35 -23.64 12.87
CA LYS A 162 -4.46 -24.55 13.13
C LYS A 162 -5.01 -25.22 11.88
N TYR A 163 -5.00 -24.52 10.74
CA TYR A 163 -5.73 -24.90 9.54
C TYR A 163 -4.86 -25.20 8.32
N VAL A 164 -3.61 -24.77 8.31
CA VAL A 164 -2.78 -24.83 7.10
C VAL A 164 -1.69 -25.87 7.24
N PRO A 165 -1.76 -26.99 6.46
CA PRO A 165 -0.72 -28.02 6.45
C PRO A 165 0.66 -27.42 6.15
N GLY A 166 1.63 -27.81 6.99
CA GLY A 166 2.99 -27.29 6.94
C GLY A 166 3.25 -26.07 7.82
N CYS A 167 2.20 -25.47 8.42
CA CYS A 167 2.33 -24.35 9.35
C CYS A 167 2.11 -24.72 10.82
N GLU A 168 1.92 -25.98 11.14
CA GLU A 168 1.59 -26.47 12.50
C GLU A 168 2.63 -26.01 13.55
N ASP A 169 3.90 -26.07 13.18
CA ASP A 169 5.05 -25.72 14.01
C ASP A 169 5.61 -24.32 13.70
N ALA A 170 4.91 -23.54 12.88
CA ALA A 170 5.37 -22.23 12.48
C ALA A 170 5.58 -21.31 13.69
N ARG A 171 6.56 -20.40 13.55
CA ARG A 171 6.90 -19.37 14.53
C ARG A 171 6.75 -17.99 13.89
N LEU A 172 6.15 -17.07 14.62
CA LEU A 172 6.14 -15.66 14.22
C LEU A 172 7.55 -15.09 14.38
N LEU A 173 8.17 -14.67 13.30
CA LEU A 173 9.53 -14.11 13.31
C LEU A 173 9.50 -12.60 13.57
N CYS A 174 8.69 -11.86 12.82
CA CYS A 174 8.50 -10.42 13.00
C CYS A 174 7.23 -9.96 12.29
N SER A 175 6.67 -8.84 12.73
CA SER A 175 5.75 -8.03 11.94
C SER A 175 6.48 -6.83 11.33
N GLY A 176 5.83 -6.12 10.41
CA GLY A 176 6.31 -4.83 9.94
C GLY A 176 6.57 -3.89 11.14
N SER A 177 7.60 -3.08 11.04
CA SER A 177 7.93 -2.07 12.07
C SER A 177 6.83 -1.02 12.18
N THR A 178 6.17 -0.75 11.05
CA THR A 178 5.06 0.19 10.92
C THR A 178 3.99 -0.37 9.99
N LEU A 179 2.80 0.20 10.10
CA LEU A 179 1.68 -0.09 9.21
C LEU A 179 2.03 0.30 7.77
N GLY A 180 1.77 -0.58 6.82
CA GLY A 180 1.94 -0.31 5.38
C GLY A 180 0.77 0.52 4.85
N ILE A 181 0.96 1.83 4.76
CA ILE A 181 0.00 2.77 4.20
C ILE A 181 0.12 2.76 2.67
N ARG A 182 -0.99 2.53 1.98
CA ARG A 182 -1.04 2.49 0.51
C ARG A 182 -1.37 3.83 -0.12
N GLU A 183 -2.16 4.63 0.57
CA GLU A 183 -2.73 5.85 0.03
C GLU A 183 -2.94 6.88 1.15
N SER A 184 -2.74 8.14 0.84
CA SER A 184 -3.07 9.28 1.69
C SER A 184 -3.36 10.51 0.84
N ARG A 185 -2.62 11.61 1.02
CA ARG A 185 -2.76 12.80 0.19
C ARG A 185 -2.16 12.58 -1.20
N HIS A 186 -2.90 12.96 -2.21
CA HIS A 186 -2.46 13.17 -3.58
C HIS A 186 -2.23 14.67 -3.77
N ILE A 187 -0.98 15.09 -3.76
CA ILE A 187 -0.62 16.51 -3.88
C ILE A 187 -0.84 16.95 -5.33
N HIS A 188 -1.47 18.10 -5.55
CA HIS A 188 -1.69 18.63 -6.90
C HIS A 188 -0.37 19.11 -7.50
N GLY A 189 0.06 18.46 -8.58
CA GLY A 189 1.21 18.83 -9.39
C GLY A 189 0.83 19.60 -10.65
N GLU A 190 1.84 20.08 -11.38
CA GLU A 190 1.68 20.69 -12.70
C GLU A 190 1.06 19.74 -13.73
N LYS A 191 1.28 18.44 -13.54
CA LYS A 191 0.61 17.35 -14.24
C LYS A 191 0.11 16.33 -13.23
N THR A 192 -0.91 15.56 -13.61
CA THR A 192 -1.46 14.47 -12.80
C THR A 192 -1.44 13.18 -13.63
N LEU A 193 -0.84 12.12 -13.10
CA LEU A 193 -0.92 10.80 -13.71
C LEU A 193 -2.34 10.24 -13.52
N THR A 194 -2.96 9.81 -14.61
CA THR A 194 -4.31 9.24 -14.61
C THR A 194 -4.30 7.75 -14.90
N LEU A 195 -5.38 7.06 -14.54
CA LEU A 195 -5.54 5.63 -14.88
C LEU A 195 -5.55 5.42 -16.39
N GLU A 196 -6.09 6.38 -17.16
CA GLU A 196 -6.12 6.33 -18.62
C GLU A 196 -4.71 6.40 -19.22
N ASP A 197 -3.79 7.21 -18.66
CA ASP A 197 -2.39 7.26 -19.09
C ASP A 197 -1.72 5.89 -18.95
N ILE A 198 -2.06 5.15 -17.89
CA ILE A 198 -1.56 3.81 -17.63
C ILE A 198 -2.13 2.81 -18.64
N ILE A 199 -3.46 2.81 -18.83
CA ILE A 199 -4.15 1.91 -19.76
C ILE A 199 -3.61 2.09 -21.17
N GLU A 200 -3.42 3.33 -21.60
CA GLU A 200 -2.95 3.66 -22.95
C GLU A 200 -1.43 3.57 -23.13
N GLY A 201 -0.67 3.28 -22.06
CA GLY A 201 0.78 3.20 -22.12
C GLY A 201 1.44 4.53 -22.54
N ARG A 202 0.84 5.66 -22.15
CA ARG A 202 1.35 6.99 -22.55
C ARG A 202 2.72 7.23 -21.95
N THR A 203 3.66 7.63 -22.80
CA THR A 203 5.04 7.99 -22.40
C THR A 203 5.39 9.39 -22.91
N PRO A 204 5.01 10.45 -22.16
CA PRO A 204 5.37 11.82 -22.51
C PRO A 204 6.89 12.03 -22.61
N HIS A 205 7.31 13.01 -23.43
CA HIS A 205 8.74 13.29 -23.66
C HIS A 205 9.48 13.76 -22.42
N ASP A 206 8.78 14.32 -21.43
CA ASP A 206 9.29 14.79 -20.14
C ASP A 206 9.18 13.71 -19.05
N SER A 207 8.97 12.44 -19.42
CA SER A 207 8.92 11.35 -18.44
C SER A 207 10.27 11.15 -17.77
N VAL A 208 10.26 11.12 -16.44
CA VAL A 208 11.45 10.89 -15.60
C VAL A 208 11.57 9.45 -15.12
N LEU A 209 10.48 8.70 -15.22
CA LEU A 209 10.41 7.28 -14.86
C LEU A 209 9.55 6.54 -15.88
N VAL A 210 9.83 5.26 -16.05
CA VAL A 210 9.03 4.32 -16.83
C VAL A 210 8.61 3.19 -15.92
N CYS A 211 7.34 2.81 -15.98
CA CYS A 211 6.74 1.78 -15.15
C CYS A 211 5.94 0.79 -15.98
N SER A 212 6.02 -0.51 -15.64
CA SER A 212 5.28 -1.59 -16.31
C SER A 212 4.25 -2.27 -15.43
N ASN A 213 4.02 -1.75 -14.22
CA ASN A 213 3.06 -2.34 -13.30
C ASN A 213 1.63 -2.00 -13.68
N SER A 214 0.77 -3.01 -13.61
CA SER A 214 -0.68 -2.83 -13.65
C SER A 214 -1.18 -2.09 -12.42
N ALA A 215 -2.28 -1.35 -12.56
CA ALA A 215 -2.90 -0.73 -11.40
C ALA A 215 -3.56 -1.78 -10.52
N ASP A 216 -3.07 -1.91 -9.27
CA ASP A 216 -3.63 -2.76 -8.23
C ASP A 216 -4.47 -1.92 -7.27
N ILE A 217 -5.74 -1.78 -7.61
CA ILE A 217 -6.69 -0.94 -6.87
C ILE A 217 -7.37 -1.80 -5.81
N HIS A 218 -7.07 -1.54 -4.54
CA HIS A 218 -7.69 -2.26 -3.43
C HIS A 218 -9.10 -1.75 -3.16
N GLY A 219 -10.08 -2.67 -3.06
CA GLY A 219 -11.45 -2.31 -2.69
C GLY A 219 -11.50 -1.57 -1.36
N ARG A 220 -12.19 -0.43 -1.32
CA ARG A 220 -12.29 0.46 -0.15
C ARG A 220 -13.44 0.10 0.77
N PHE A 221 -14.34 -0.80 0.34
CA PHE A 221 -15.53 -1.21 1.08
C PHE A 221 -15.68 -2.74 1.08
N GLY A 222 -15.95 -3.30 2.25
CA GLY A 222 -16.28 -4.70 2.43
C GLY A 222 -15.22 -5.68 1.91
N PRO A 223 -15.61 -6.92 1.61
CA PRO A 223 -14.71 -7.99 1.19
C PRO A 223 -14.27 -7.90 -0.27
N LYS A 224 -14.65 -6.85 -1.02
CA LYS A 224 -14.29 -6.71 -2.43
C LYS A 224 -12.78 -6.79 -2.61
N SER A 225 -12.38 -7.63 -3.54
CA SER A 225 -10.98 -7.82 -3.92
C SER A 225 -10.47 -6.66 -4.75
N ASN A 226 -9.16 -6.65 -4.95
CA ASN A 226 -8.51 -5.71 -5.84
C ASN A 226 -9.05 -5.81 -7.26
N GLU A 227 -9.11 -4.68 -7.94
CA GLU A 227 -9.19 -4.59 -9.38
C GLU A 227 -7.78 -4.44 -9.94
N TYR A 228 -7.46 -5.25 -10.94
CA TYR A 228 -6.22 -5.14 -11.69
C TYR A 228 -6.56 -4.55 -13.05
N VAL A 229 -6.04 -3.34 -13.31
CA VAL A 229 -6.18 -2.68 -14.60
C VAL A 229 -4.83 -2.77 -15.31
N VAL A 230 -4.81 -3.49 -16.41
CA VAL A 230 -3.59 -3.76 -17.20
C VAL A 230 -3.37 -2.68 -18.26
N ILE A 231 -2.12 -2.50 -18.63
CA ILE A 231 -1.72 -1.68 -19.78
C ILE A 231 -2.26 -2.38 -21.05
N GLN A 232 -2.96 -1.64 -21.90
CA GLN A 232 -3.55 -2.18 -23.14
C GLN A 232 -2.70 -1.86 -24.36
N ASN A 233 -1.97 -0.74 -24.35
CA ASN A 233 -1.15 -0.29 -25.45
C ASN A 233 0.32 -0.25 -25.02
N GLY A 234 1.09 -1.27 -25.43
CA GLY A 234 2.49 -1.41 -25.05
C GLY A 234 2.69 -2.13 -23.71
N ASP A 235 3.93 -2.07 -23.20
CA ASP A 235 4.37 -2.81 -22.03
C ASP A 235 4.68 -1.89 -20.84
N TRP A 236 4.64 -0.58 -21.03
CA TRP A 236 5.00 0.42 -20.02
C TRP A 236 4.28 1.75 -20.27
N TYR A 237 4.33 2.62 -19.27
CA TYR A 237 3.91 4.02 -19.32
C TYR A 237 4.94 4.90 -18.64
N GLY A 238 4.94 6.20 -18.96
CA GLY A 238 5.86 7.18 -18.41
C GLY A 238 5.22 8.00 -17.29
N ILE A 239 6.02 8.39 -16.31
CA ILE A 239 5.63 9.35 -15.28
C ILE A 239 6.23 10.71 -15.63
N PRO A 240 5.40 11.70 -16.02
CA PRO A 240 5.87 13.03 -16.40
C PRO A 240 6.54 13.75 -15.22
N TYR A 241 7.57 14.55 -15.50
CA TYR A 241 8.22 15.38 -14.46
C TYR A 241 7.24 16.31 -13.75
N GLY A 242 6.26 16.84 -14.47
CA GLY A 242 5.23 17.71 -13.88
C GLY A 242 4.39 17.07 -12.77
N CYS A 243 4.36 15.72 -12.68
CA CYS A 243 3.71 15.02 -11.56
C CYS A 243 4.49 15.16 -10.25
N LEU A 244 5.78 15.48 -10.31
CA LEU A 244 6.66 15.69 -9.16
C LEU A 244 6.80 17.17 -8.79
N VAL A 245 6.29 18.10 -9.60
CA VAL A 245 6.35 19.55 -9.39
C VAL A 245 5.02 20.02 -8.83
N PRO A 246 4.95 20.38 -7.53
CA PRO A 246 3.69 20.82 -6.92
C PRO A 246 3.26 22.18 -7.46
N GLN A 247 1.95 22.40 -7.55
CA GLN A 247 1.39 23.67 -7.96
C GLN A 247 1.65 24.76 -6.92
N ARG A 248 1.83 26.00 -7.38
CA ARG A 248 1.86 27.25 -6.60
C ARG A 248 3.07 27.43 -5.67
N ILE A 249 3.91 26.42 -5.47
CA ILE A 249 5.04 26.48 -4.53
C ILE A 249 6.34 26.18 -5.27
N ASP A 250 7.24 27.17 -5.30
CA ASP A 250 8.57 27.04 -5.86
C ASP A 250 9.54 26.39 -4.85
N GLY A 251 10.61 25.77 -5.37
CA GLY A 251 11.66 25.17 -4.53
C GLY A 251 11.25 23.87 -3.83
N LEU A 252 10.15 23.26 -4.25
CA LEU A 252 9.62 22.00 -3.74
C LEU A 252 9.46 20.98 -4.87
N LEU A 253 9.83 19.74 -4.60
CA LEU A 253 9.52 18.56 -5.41
C LEU A 253 8.86 17.49 -4.53
N LEU A 254 8.13 16.58 -5.17
CA LEU A 254 7.43 15.47 -4.54
C LEU A 254 8.12 14.14 -4.90
N ALA A 255 8.23 13.23 -3.95
CA ALA A 255 8.68 11.87 -4.21
C ALA A 255 7.93 10.84 -3.34
N GLY A 256 7.62 9.68 -3.93
CA GLY A 256 6.86 8.62 -3.27
C GLY A 256 5.35 8.75 -3.48
N ARG A 257 4.54 8.14 -2.62
CA ARG A 257 3.08 7.98 -2.82
C ARG A 257 2.26 9.28 -2.84
N CYS A 258 2.83 10.40 -2.39
CA CYS A 258 2.16 11.71 -2.37
C CYS A 258 2.27 12.49 -3.68
N PHE A 259 3.00 12.00 -4.70
CA PHE A 259 3.11 12.69 -5.98
C PHE A 259 1.74 12.85 -6.66
N SER A 260 1.66 13.70 -7.69
CA SER A 260 0.39 14.02 -8.35
C SER A 260 -0.08 12.85 -9.23
N ALA A 261 -1.06 12.12 -8.74
CA ALA A 261 -1.74 11.04 -9.43
C ALA A 261 -3.20 10.96 -8.97
N THR A 262 -4.08 10.44 -9.82
CA THR A 262 -5.41 10.02 -9.35
C THR A 262 -5.26 8.81 -8.43
N SER A 263 -6.22 8.62 -7.53
CA SER A 263 -6.22 7.54 -6.56
C SER A 263 -6.04 6.16 -7.20
N ASP A 264 -6.66 5.93 -8.35
CA ASP A 264 -6.58 4.65 -9.06
C ASP A 264 -5.23 4.48 -9.77
N ALA A 265 -4.69 5.55 -10.37
CA ALA A 265 -3.35 5.56 -10.98
C ALA A 265 -2.25 5.32 -9.93
N ALA A 266 -2.39 5.90 -8.73
CA ALA A 266 -1.46 5.67 -7.62
C ALA A 266 -1.35 4.18 -7.25
N GLY A 267 -2.38 3.38 -7.53
CA GLY A 267 -2.36 1.92 -7.37
C GLY A 267 -1.28 1.21 -8.19
N ALA A 268 -0.83 1.78 -9.31
CA ALA A 268 0.16 1.18 -10.20
C ALA A 268 1.61 1.53 -9.85
N VAL A 269 1.84 2.64 -9.16
CA VAL A 269 3.19 3.22 -8.96
C VAL A 269 3.69 3.16 -7.51
N ARG A 270 3.09 2.32 -6.69
CA ARG A 270 3.47 2.11 -5.27
C ARG A 270 4.64 1.17 -5.04
N VAL A 271 5.19 0.58 -6.05
CA VAL A 271 6.26 -0.43 -6.01
C VAL A 271 7.63 0.17 -6.06
#